data_bebe23de6d9748d038f2a661321b4ab0
#
_entry.id   bebe23de6d9748d038f2a661321b4ab0
#
_cell.length_a   1.000
_cell.length_b   1.000
_cell.length_c   1.000
_cell.angle_alpha   90.00
_cell.angle_beta   90.00
_cell.angle_gamma   90.00
#
_symmetry.space_group_name_H-M   'P 1'
#
loop_
_entity.id
_entity.type
_entity.pdbx_description
1 polymer ?
#
loop_
_entity_poly.entity_id
_entity_poly.type
_entity_poly.pdbx_seq_one_letter_code
_entity_poly.pdbx_strand_id
1 'polypeptide(L)'
;MKNKIIMFWAIVILTIISLVIIKVKPIPLGLDLVGGSRIVLEAQTTETISTITQDMMDGLKSALENRVNALGVSETSVQQMGERRLLIEIPNISDPKLAREFLGETAELEFKKPILDEDGNTKGWEASGLSGDDLNKAAVGTDAAGRWLITLEFNGKGANKFAKLTREFKGYPIAIYFNGDSISEPVVQQEITGGNAQITGEFSHDEAKKIVDLLNAGALPVPAKIMEENTVGPTLGADSLHKSMVAGIIGLVAVILFMIFWYRVPGLIATVALLVYASIVFAIFKLVPVTLTLAGIAGFILSIGMAVDANVLIFERTKEELKAGRTLFTAINSGFDRAFTSIFDSNMSTVIICLILYFAGSNIVKGFALTLIIGVLVSMFSAITVTKNIMHLVFGTGQLKYPALFGLKESDINEAYEATETKREKAKFGVLD
;
A
#
# COMPACT_ATOMS: atom_id res chain seq x y z
N MET A 1 25.87 24.29 25.72
CA MET A 1 24.60 23.89 26.37
C MET A 1 23.38 24.41 25.63
N LYS A 2 23.26 25.68 25.25
CA LYS A 2 22.09 26.25 24.56
C LYS A 2 21.63 25.42 23.34
N ASN A 3 22.53 25.06 22.42
CA ASN A 3 22.17 24.30 21.21
C ASN A 3 21.61 22.90 21.52
N LYS A 4 22.08 22.25 22.59
CA LYS A 4 21.58 20.92 22.99
C LYS A 4 20.16 20.99 23.59
N ILE A 5 19.86 22.06 24.33
CA ILE A 5 18.52 22.31 24.87
C ILE A 5 17.55 22.63 23.73
N ILE A 6 17.96 23.42 22.74
CA ILE A 6 17.15 23.72 21.54
C ILE A 6 16.86 22.41 20.78
N MET A 7 17.88 21.56 20.57
CA MET A 7 17.71 20.26 19.92
C MET A 7 16.75 19.34 20.69
N PHE A 8 16.84 19.33 22.02
CA PHE A 8 15.91 18.55 22.87
C PHE A 8 14.45 19.00 22.66
N TRP A 9 14.20 20.31 22.70
CA TRP A 9 12.85 20.82 22.44
C TRP A 9 12.37 20.56 21.02
N ALA A 10 13.26 20.60 20.02
CA ALA A 10 12.93 20.20 18.66
C ALA A 10 12.52 18.74 18.55
N ILE A 11 13.21 17.82 19.25
CA ILE A 11 12.84 16.39 19.32
C ILE A 11 11.48 16.21 20.01
N VAL A 12 11.23 16.92 21.11
CA VAL A 12 9.94 16.87 21.81
C VAL A 12 8.80 17.35 20.91
N ILE A 13 8.99 18.48 20.23
CA ILE A 13 7.99 19.01 19.28
C ILE A 13 7.74 18.02 18.14
N LEU A 14 8.79 17.47 17.56
CA LEU A 14 8.68 16.44 16.49
C LEU A 14 7.90 15.22 16.98
N THR A 15 8.16 14.76 18.20
CA THR A 15 7.43 13.64 18.79
C THR A 15 5.95 13.96 19.00
N ILE A 16 5.63 15.16 19.52
CA ILE A 16 4.24 15.61 19.69
C ILE A 16 3.52 15.67 18.34
N ILE A 17 4.15 16.26 17.32
CA ILE A 17 3.60 16.32 15.97
C ILE A 17 3.34 14.90 15.44
N SER A 18 4.30 13.97 15.63
CA SER A 18 4.15 12.58 15.23
C SER A 18 2.95 11.92 15.90
N LEU A 19 2.75 12.12 17.21
CA LEU A 19 1.62 11.58 17.95
C LEU A 19 0.28 12.18 17.49
N VAL A 20 0.23 13.46 17.16
CA VAL A 20 -0.96 14.11 16.59
C VAL A 20 -1.30 13.50 15.23
N ILE A 21 -0.32 13.31 14.35
CA ILE A 21 -0.52 12.66 13.04
C ILE A 21 -1.07 11.24 13.21
N ILE A 22 -0.50 10.48 14.15
CA ILE A 22 -0.93 9.13 14.48
C ILE A 22 -2.41 9.10 14.91
N LYS A 23 -2.88 10.10 15.64
CA LYS A 23 -4.26 10.17 16.11
C LYS A 23 -5.25 10.59 15.03
N VAL A 24 -4.83 11.49 14.11
CA VAL A 24 -5.74 12.13 13.13
C VAL A 24 -5.90 11.31 11.87
N LYS A 25 -4.84 10.70 11.37
CA LYS A 25 -4.88 9.96 10.09
C LYS A 25 -5.03 8.46 10.30
N PRO A 26 -5.92 7.74 9.57
CA PRO A 26 -5.93 6.28 9.53
C PRO A 26 -4.68 5.76 8.81
N ILE A 27 -4.30 4.51 9.04
CA ILE A 27 -3.29 3.79 8.26
C ILE A 27 -4.03 2.97 7.19
N PRO A 28 -3.72 3.08 5.90
CA PRO A 28 -4.24 2.17 4.91
C PRO A 28 -3.67 0.76 5.13
N LEU A 29 -4.54 -0.23 5.30
CA LEU A 29 -4.17 -1.61 5.56
C LEU A 29 -4.25 -2.43 4.26
N GLY A 30 -3.30 -3.32 4.05
CA GLY A 30 -3.27 -4.22 2.91
C GLY A 30 -4.31 -5.33 3.00
N LEU A 31 -4.58 -5.94 1.86
CA LEU A 31 -5.54 -7.01 1.68
C LEU A 31 -5.30 -8.21 2.61
N ASP A 32 -4.05 -8.50 2.91
CA ASP A 32 -3.60 -9.55 3.83
C ASP A 32 -3.97 -9.29 5.30
N LEU A 33 -4.33 -8.05 5.66
CA LEU A 33 -4.72 -7.64 7.01
C LEU A 33 -6.22 -7.40 7.18
N VAL A 34 -6.89 -6.87 6.15
CA VAL A 34 -8.34 -6.61 6.21
C VAL A 34 -9.17 -7.68 5.53
N GLY A 35 -8.52 -8.59 4.79
CA GLY A 35 -9.18 -9.53 3.90
C GLY A 35 -9.61 -8.88 2.59
N GLY A 36 -10.02 -9.68 1.63
CA GLY A 36 -10.45 -9.22 0.32
C GLY A 36 -10.01 -10.13 -0.81
N SER A 37 -10.09 -9.67 -2.05
CA SER A 37 -9.74 -10.44 -3.25
C SER A 37 -8.64 -9.75 -4.05
N ARG A 38 -7.65 -10.55 -4.48
CA ARG A 38 -6.62 -10.18 -5.43
C ARG A 38 -6.85 -10.96 -6.71
N ILE A 39 -7.04 -10.24 -7.81
CA ILE A 39 -7.33 -10.82 -9.11
C ILE A 39 -6.28 -10.32 -10.11
N VAL A 40 -5.68 -11.26 -10.84
CA VAL A 40 -4.79 -10.94 -11.97
C VAL A 40 -5.56 -11.21 -13.24
N LEU A 41 -5.77 -10.18 -14.04
CA LEU A 41 -6.38 -10.25 -15.36
C LEU A 41 -5.31 -10.12 -16.44
N GLU A 42 -5.45 -10.89 -17.51
CA GLU A 42 -4.60 -10.79 -18.71
C GLU A 42 -5.45 -10.42 -19.91
N ALA A 43 -5.08 -9.34 -20.59
CA ALA A 43 -5.69 -8.90 -21.83
C ALA A 43 -5.47 -9.96 -22.92
N GLN A 44 -6.54 -10.38 -23.59
CA GLN A 44 -6.54 -11.42 -24.60
C GLN A 44 -6.54 -10.80 -26.00
N THR A 45 -5.76 -11.38 -26.91
CA THR A 45 -5.86 -11.08 -28.33
C THR A 45 -7.08 -11.78 -28.93
N THR A 46 -7.72 -11.17 -29.92
CA THR A 46 -8.83 -11.73 -30.68
C THR A 46 -8.46 -11.77 -32.16
N GLU A 47 -9.34 -12.34 -32.98
CA GLU A 47 -9.15 -12.32 -34.45
C GLU A 47 -9.07 -10.90 -35.02
N THR A 48 -9.74 -9.95 -34.38
CA THR A 48 -9.76 -8.53 -34.74
C THR A 48 -8.65 -7.71 -34.10
N ILE A 49 -8.14 -8.15 -32.93
CA ILE A 49 -7.11 -7.46 -32.14
C ILE A 49 -5.90 -8.38 -32.02
N SER A 50 -4.97 -8.25 -32.99
CA SER A 50 -3.75 -9.10 -33.03
C SER A 50 -2.68 -8.67 -32.04
N THR A 51 -2.64 -7.39 -31.64
CA THR A 51 -1.65 -6.83 -30.70
C THR A 51 -2.32 -5.95 -29.67
N ILE A 52 -1.95 -6.12 -28.40
CA ILE A 52 -2.41 -5.27 -27.29
C ILE A 52 -1.49 -4.05 -27.20
N THR A 53 -2.06 -2.87 -27.40
CA THR A 53 -1.34 -1.59 -27.28
C THR A 53 -1.40 -1.03 -25.86
N GLN A 54 -0.54 -0.06 -25.54
CA GLN A 54 -0.57 0.60 -24.22
C GLN A 54 -1.89 1.36 -24.01
N ASP A 55 -2.42 2.02 -25.05
CA ASP A 55 -3.71 2.72 -24.98
C ASP A 55 -4.86 1.76 -24.63
N MET A 56 -4.83 0.55 -25.16
CA MET A 56 -5.81 -0.51 -24.82
C MET A 56 -5.66 -0.94 -23.36
N MET A 57 -4.43 -1.05 -22.86
CA MET A 57 -4.18 -1.38 -21.44
C MET A 57 -4.62 -0.27 -20.51
N ASP A 58 -4.41 1.00 -20.88
CA ASP A 58 -4.86 2.16 -20.10
C ASP A 58 -6.39 2.26 -20.09
N GLY A 59 -7.03 1.99 -21.23
CA GLY A 59 -8.49 1.87 -21.33
C GLY A 59 -9.05 0.72 -20.49
N LEU A 60 -8.41 -0.46 -20.56
CA LEU A 60 -8.79 -1.63 -19.75
C LEU A 60 -8.65 -1.33 -18.24
N LYS A 61 -7.55 -0.69 -17.86
CA LYS A 61 -7.34 -0.26 -16.47
C LYS A 61 -8.45 0.69 -16.00
N SER A 62 -8.76 1.72 -16.79
CA SER A 62 -9.81 2.70 -16.45
C SER A 62 -11.20 2.05 -16.35
N ALA A 63 -11.55 1.14 -17.26
CA ALA A 63 -12.81 0.41 -17.20
C ALA A 63 -12.90 -0.46 -15.94
N LEU A 64 -11.81 -1.17 -15.58
CA LEU A 64 -11.76 -1.99 -14.39
C LEU A 64 -11.79 -1.16 -13.10
N GLU A 65 -11.14 0.02 -13.06
CA GLU A 65 -11.25 0.98 -11.95
C GLU A 65 -12.70 1.44 -11.75
N ASN A 66 -13.40 1.78 -12.82
CA ASN A 66 -14.83 2.16 -12.77
C ASN A 66 -15.69 1.01 -12.24
N ARG A 67 -15.44 -0.21 -12.69
CA ARG A 67 -16.18 -1.41 -12.24
C ARG A 67 -15.99 -1.68 -10.76
N VAL A 68 -14.76 -1.62 -10.29
CA VAL A 68 -14.45 -1.83 -8.87
C VAL A 68 -15.08 -0.73 -8.01
N ASN A 69 -15.04 0.52 -8.48
CA ASN A 69 -15.71 1.64 -7.80
C ASN A 69 -17.23 1.45 -7.75
N ALA A 70 -17.85 0.89 -8.80
CA ALA A 70 -19.29 0.58 -8.84
C ALA A 70 -19.69 -0.49 -7.82
N LEU A 71 -18.77 -1.38 -7.41
CA LEU A 71 -18.99 -2.33 -6.32
C LEU A 71 -19.08 -1.66 -4.93
N GLY A 72 -18.81 -0.35 -4.84
CA GLY A 72 -18.91 0.42 -3.59
C GLY A 72 -17.79 0.12 -2.59
N VAL A 73 -16.70 -0.50 -3.03
CA VAL A 73 -15.56 -0.83 -2.18
C VAL A 73 -14.56 0.31 -2.19
N SER A 74 -14.19 0.79 -1.00
CA SER A 74 -13.15 1.82 -0.83
C SER A 74 -11.75 1.22 -0.90
N GLU A 75 -10.76 2.05 -1.31
CA GLU A 75 -9.33 1.71 -1.29
C GLU A 75 -8.91 0.59 -2.25
N THR A 76 -9.60 0.45 -3.37
CA THR A 76 -9.24 -0.50 -4.42
C THR A 76 -8.02 -0.03 -5.21
N SER A 77 -7.23 -0.98 -5.74
CA SER A 77 -6.03 -0.69 -6.52
C SER A 77 -6.03 -1.49 -7.81
N VAL A 78 -5.84 -0.81 -8.95
CA VAL A 78 -5.63 -1.45 -10.25
C VAL A 78 -4.26 -1.05 -10.78
N GLN A 79 -3.36 -2.03 -10.93
CA GLN A 79 -1.97 -1.79 -11.32
C GLN A 79 -1.58 -2.66 -12.51
N GLN A 80 -0.85 -2.08 -13.47
CA GLN A 80 -0.32 -2.84 -14.58
C GLN A 80 0.89 -3.67 -14.14
N MET A 81 0.91 -4.94 -14.52
CA MET A 81 2.00 -5.90 -14.31
C MET A 81 2.54 -6.39 -15.65
N GLY A 82 3.68 -5.85 -16.07
CA GLY A 82 4.24 -6.14 -17.40
C GLY A 82 3.39 -5.55 -18.52
N GLU A 83 3.40 -6.18 -19.70
CA GLU A 83 2.80 -5.61 -20.91
C GLU A 83 1.30 -5.84 -21.05
N ARG A 84 0.76 -6.96 -20.50
CA ARG A 84 -0.61 -7.43 -20.78
C ARG A 84 -1.44 -7.77 -19.56
N ARG A 85 -0.90 -7.60 -18.35
CA ARG A 85 -1.59 -8.01 -17.12
C ARG A 85 -1.95 -6.81 -16.26
N LEU A 86 -3.08 -6.93 -15.60
CA LEU A 86 -3.54 -6.00 -14.55
C LEU A 86 -3.74 -6.76 -13.25
N LEU A 87 -3.19 -6.24 -12.19
CA LEU A 87 -3.42 -6.68 -10.83
C LEU A 87 -4.51 -5.80 -10.21
N ILE A 88 -5.57 -6.42 -9.73
CA ILE A 88 -6.68 -5.77 -9.05
C ILE A 88 -6.69 -6.25 -7.61
N GLU A 89 -6.63 -5.31 -6.68
CA GLU A 89 -6.75 -5.58 -5.25
C GLU A 89 -8.00 -4.91 -4.71
N ILE A 90 -8.91 -5.71 -4.16
CA ILE A 90 -10.22 -5.28 -3.64
C ILE A 90 -10.28 -5.66 -2.16
N PRO A 91 -9.89 -4.74 -1.26
CA PRO A 91 -9.95 -5.00 0.16
C PRO A 91 -11.41 -5.05 0.64
N ASN A 92 -11.64 -5.81 1.70
CA ASN A 92 -12.92 -5.88 2.41
C ASN A 92 -14.15 -6.22 1.55
N ILE A 93 -13.97 -6.99 0.46
CA ILE A 93 -15.09 -7.44 -0.35
C ILE A 93 -15.84 -8.57 0.36
N SER A 94 -17.18 -8.43 0.42
CA SER A 94 -18.04 -9.40 1.09
C SER A 94 -18.28 -10.66 0.25
N ASP A 95 -18.35 -10.50 -1.07
CA ASP A 95 -18.57 -11.59 -2.02
C ASP A 95 -17.51 -11.58 -3.15
N PRO A 96 -16.47 -12.41 -3.05
CA PRO A 96 -15.45 -12.54 -4.08
C PRO A 96 -15.97 -13.05 -5.44
N LYS A 97 -17.06 -13.86 -5.42
CA LYS A 97 -17.63 -14.38 -6.67
C LYS A 97 -18.26 -13.26 -7.50
N LEU A 98 -18.94 -12.34 -6.82
CA LEU A 98 -19.53 -11.16 -7.47
C LEU A 98 -18.44 -10.31 -8.12
N ALA A 99 -17.31 -10.10 -7.45
CA ALA A 99 -16.18 -9.37 -8.02
C ALA A 99 -15.62 -10.06 -9.26
N ARG A 100 -15.44 -11.38 -9.21
CA ARG A 100 -14.95 -12.17 -10.35
C ARG A 100 -15.86 -12.01 -11.57
N GLU A 101 -17.17 -12.19 -11.39
CA GLU A 101 -18.14 -12.05 -12.46
C GLU A 101 -18.13 -10.64 -13.03
N PHE A 102 -18.15 -9.64 -12.16
CA PHE A 102 -18.23 -8.23 -12.56
C PHE A 102 -16.99 -7.76 -13.29
N LEU A 103 -15.81 -8.27 -12.95
CA LEU A 103 -14.55 -7.91 -13.60
C LEU A 103 -14.28 -8.72 -14.86
N GLY A 104 -14.78 -9.95 -14.94
CA GLY A 104 -14.52 -10.86 -16.06
C GLY A 104 -15.44 -10.65 -17.26
N GLU A 105 -16.61 -10.04 -17.09
CA GLU A 105 -17.55 -9.81 -18.19
C GLU A 105 -17.11 -8.67 -19.09
N THR A 106 -17.26 -8.82 -20.41
CA THR A 106 -16.93 -7.76 -21.37
C THR A 106 -17.86 -6.56 -21.27
N ALA A 107 -19.12 -6.78 -20.87
CA ALA A 107 -20.21 -5.79 -20.82
C ALA A 107 -20.46 -5.13 -22.19
N GLU A 108 -20.33 -5.90 -23.24
CA GLU A 108 -20.56 -5.44 -24.60
C GLU A 108 -22.07 -5.40 -24.89
N LEU A 109 -22.59 -4.21 -25.13
CA LEU A 109 -23.96 -4.00 -25.57
C LEU A 109 -23.96 -3.65 -27.05
N GLU A 110 -24.68 -4.44 -27.85
CA GLU A 110 -24.83 -4.23 -29.28
C GLU A 110 -26.31 -4.18 -29.69
N PHE A 111 -26.61 -3.27 -30.60
CA PHE A 111 -27.88 -3.24 -31.28
C PHE A 111 -27.71 -3.77 -32.70
N LYS A 112 -28.47 -4.81 -33.06
CA LYS A 112 -28.41 -5.43 -34.38
C LYS A 112 -29.71 -5.17 -35.16
N LYS A 113 -29.53 -4.82 -36.43
CA LYS A 113 -30.66 -4.62 -37.36
C LYS A 113 -30.99 -5.93 -38.05
N PRO A 114 -32.25 -6.18 -38.46
CA PRO A 114 -32.65 -7.38 -39.15
C PRO A 114 -32.09 -7.40 -40.59
N ILE A 115 -31.64 -8.56 -41.01
CA ILE A 115 -31.42 -8.87 -42.42
C ILE A 115 -32.72 -9.46 -42.95
N LEU A 116 -33.35 -8.76 -43.88
CA LEU A 116 -34.68 -9.17 -44.42
C LEU A 116 -34.49 -10.05 -45.67
N ASP A 117 -35.35 -11.05 -45.82
CA ASP A 117 -35.47 -11.83 -47.06
C ASP A 117 -36.38 -11.10 -48.09
N GLU A 118 -36.61 -11.72 -49.27
CA GLU A 118 -37.45 -11.15 -50.32
C GLU A 118 -38.94 -11.00 -49.87
N ASP A 119 -39.37 -11.76 -48.89
CA ASP A 119 -40.73 -11.75 -48.34
C ASP A 119 -40.86 -10.79 -47.11
N GLY A 120 -39.78 -10.11 -46.73
CA GLY A 120 -39.74 -9.17 -45.62
C GLY A 120 -39.60 -9.82 -44.22
N ASN A 121 -39.27 -11.12 -44.14
CA ASN A 121 -39.05 -11.80 -42.87
C ASN A 121 -37.60 -11.65 -42.45
N THR A 122 -37.32 -11.67 -41.11
CA THR A 122 -35.98 -11.59 -40.56
C THR A 122 -35.23 -12.91 -40.81
N LYS A 123 -34.18 -12.88 -41.67
CA LYS A 123 -33.31 -14.00 -41.95
C LYS A 123 -32.10 -14.09 -41.02
N GLY A 124 -31.72 -12.98 -40.41
CA GLY A 124 -30.57 -12.89 -39.54
C GLY A 124 -30.34 -11.48 -38.99
N TRP A 125 -29.24 -11.28 -38.36
CA TRP A 125 -28.93 -10.03 -37.69
C TRP A 125 -27.58 -9.46 -38.16
N GLU A 126 -27.51 -8.15 -38.35
CA GLU A 126 -26.31 -7.42 -38.73
C GLU A 126 -26.06 -6.27 -37.74
N ALA A 127 -24.80 -5.94 -37.41
CA ALA A 127 -24.45 -4.85 -36.55
C ALA A 127 -25.02 -3.50 -37.05
N SER A 128 -25.69 -2.76 -36.21
CA SER A 128 -26.25 -1.44 -36.55
C SER A 128 -25.27 -0.29 -36.39
N GLY A 129 -24.12 -0.52 -35.73
CA GLY A 129 -23.15 0.49 -35.33
C GLY A 129 -23.59 1.33 -34.13
N LEU A 130 -24.66 0.92 -33.42
CA LEU A 130 -25.05 1.45 -32.11
C LEU A 130 -24.63 0.45 -31.04
N SER A 131 -23.89 0.92 -30.04
CA SER A 131 -23.28 0.09 -29.01
C SER A 131 -23.34 0.73 -27.61
N GLY A 132 -22.79 0.06 -26.63
CA GLY A 132 -22.65 0.58 -25.27
C GLY A 132 -21.84 1.89 -25.19
N ASP A 133 -20.93 2.16 -26.11
CA ASP A 133 -20.16 3.40 -26.19
C ASP A 133 -21.03 4.64 -26.50
N ASP A 134 -22.19 4.42 -27.08
CA ASP A 134 -23.15 5.46 -27.41
C ASP A 134 -24.09 5.80 -26.22
N LEU A 135 -23.95 5.12 -25.06
CA LEU A 135 -24.73 5.40 -23.87
C LEU A 135 -24.18 6.59 -23.09
N ASN A 136 -25.10 7.31 -22.46
CA ASN A 136 -24.83 8.30 -21.41
C ASN A 136 -25.03 7.66 -20.03
N LYS A 137 -26.14 6.89 -19.88
CA LYS A 137 -26.52 6.27 -18.62
C LYS A 137 -27.48 5.11 -18.83
N ALA A 138 -27.37 4.11 -17.96
CA ALA A 138 -28.37 3.07 -17.77
C ALA A 138 -28.96 3.13 -16.36
N ALA A 139 -30.24 2.70 -16.20
CA ALA A 139 -30.87 2.62 -14.89
C ALA A 139 -31.90 1.48 -14.84
N VAL A 140 -32.09 0.91 -13.66
CA VAL A 140 -33.15 -0.07 -13.42
C VAL A 140 -34.51 0.65 -13.33
N GLY A 141 -35.51 0.14 -14.04
CA GLY A 141 -36.89 0.62 -13.99
C GLY A 141 -37.85 -0.51 -13.80
N THR A 142 -39.16 -0.17 -13.74
CA THR A 142 -40.26 -1.13 -13.73
C THR A 142 -41.31 -0.72 -14.76
N ASP A 143 -41.91 -1.71 -15.42
CA ASP A 143 -43.07 -1.46 -16.28
C ASP A 143 -44.38 -1.28 -15.47
N ALA A 144 -45.47 -0.99 -16.17
CA ALA A 144 -46.78 -0.82 -15.54
C ALA A 144 -47.32 -2.10 -14.85
N ALA A 145 -46.76 -3.26 -15.18
CA ALA A 145 -47.10 -4.55 -14.56
C ALA A 145 -46.15 -4.91 -13.40
N GLY A 146 -45.20 -4.03 -13.04
CA GLY A 146 -44.22 -4.26 -11.97
C GLY A 146 -43.07 -5.16 -12.36
N ARG A 147 -42.82 -5.47 -13.63
CA ARG A 147 -41.69 -6.25 -14.11
C ARG A 147 -40.48 -5.36 -14.27
N TRP A 148 -39.33 -5.89 -13.96
CA TRP A 148 -38.06 -5.16 -14.06
C TRP A 148 -37.66 -4.95 -15.52
N LEU A 149 -37.17 -3.76 -15.84
CA LEU A 149 -36.64 -3.39 -17.15
C LEU A 149 -35.37 -2.53 -16.99
N ILE A 150 -34.62 -2.40 -18.06
CA ILE A 150 -33.45 -1.57 -18.12
C ILE A 150 -33.73 -0.36 -18.99
N THR A 151 -33.60 0.84 -18.42
CA THR A 151 -33.72 2.10 -19.17
C THR A 151 -32.35 2.53 -19.64
N LEU A 152 -32.25 2.95 -20.89
CA LEU A 152 -31.06 3.44 -21.51
C LEU A 152 -31.22 4.89 -21.94
N GLU A 153 -30.26 5.72 -21.64
CA GLU A 153 -30.15 7.07 -22.13
C GLU A 153 -28.89 7.18 -23.03
N PHE A 154 -29.08 7.47 -24.30
CA PHE A 154 -28.01 7.62 -25.25
C PHE A 154 -27.41 9.03 -25.20
N ASN A 155 -26.11 9.14 -25.45
CA ASN A 155 -25.45 10.40 -25.69
C ASN A 155 -25.92 11.04 -27.03
N GLY A 156 -25.54 12.28 -27.33
CA GLY A 156 -26.03 12.98 -28.50
C GLY A 156 -25.75 12.28 -29.86
N LYS A 157 -24.64 11.53 -29.94
CA LYS A 157 -24.31 10.73 -31.13
C LYS A 157 -25.19 9.47 -31.19
N GLY A 158 -25.31 8.78 -30.06
CA GLY A 158 -26.11 7.58 -29.92
C GLY A 158 -27.61 7.86 -30.16
N ALA A 159 -28.14 8.96 -29.64
CA ALA A 159 -29.50 9.39 -29.89
C ALA A 159 -29.82 9.56 -31.40
N ASN A 160 -28.88 10.18 -32.13
CA ASN A 160 -29.02 10.35 -33.60
C ASN A 160 -28.96 9.00 -34.33
N LYS A 161 -28.03 8.09 -33.94
CA LYS A 161 -27.96 6.74 -34.51
C LYS A 161 -29.23 5.96 -34.22
N PHE A 162 -29.73 6.01 -32.98
CA PHE A 162 -30.92 5.31 -32.56
C PHE A 162 -32.17 5.82 -33.26
N ALA A 163 -32.30 7.14 -33.41
CA ALA A 163 -33.40 7.74 -34.18
C ALA A 163 -33.39 7.27 -35.64
N LYS A 164 -32.20 7.28 -36.29
CA LYS A 164 -32.05 6.75 -37.65
C LYS A 164 -32.41 5.27 -37.74
N LEU A 165 -31.92 4.45 -36.84
CA LEU A 165 -32.18 3.01 -36.78
C LEU A 165 -33.67 2.72 -36.61
N THR A 166 -34.33 3.40 -35.66
CA THR A 166 -35.77 3.22 -35.41
C THR A 166 -36.66 3.79 -36.51
N ARG A 167 -36.23 4.80 -37.26
CA ARG A 167 -36.93 5.29 -38.47
C ARG A 167 -36.86 4.28 -39.62
N GLU A 168 -35.64 3.72 -39.84
CA GLU A 168 -35.40 2.81 -40.97
C GLU A 168 -36.09 1.47 -40.79
N PHE A 169 -36.13 0.93 -39.57
CA PHE A 169 -36.68 -0.38 -39.26
C PHE A 169 -38.01 -0.30 -38.48
N LYS A 170 -38.83 0.71 -38.79
CA LYS A 170 -40.20 0.80 -38.22
C LYS A 170 -41.04 -0.40 -38.67
N GLY A 171 -41.66 -1.10 -37.72
CA GLY A 171 -42.43 -2.32 -37.96
C GLY A 171 -41.62 -3.61 -37.91
N TYR A 172 -40.29 -3.52 -37.81
CA TYR A 172 -39.36 -4.66 -37.72
C TYR A 172 -38.75 -4.74 -36.33
N PRO A 173 -38.29 -5.93 -35.92
CA PRO A 173 -37.58 -6.08 -34.65
C PRO A 173 -36.14 -5.52 -34.74
N ILE A 174 -35.62 -4.98 -33.63
CA ILE A 174 -34.21 -4.68 -33.39
C ILE A 174 -33.74 -5.60 -32.30
N ALA A 175 -32.73 -6.41 -32.56
CA ALA A 175 -32.15 -7.30 -31.55
C ALA A 175 -31.16 -6.58 -30.68
N ILE A 176 -31.24 -6.77 -29.37
CA ILE A 176 -30.35 -6.22 -28.36
C ILE A 176 -29.56 -7.37 -27.78
N TYR A 177 -28.25 -7.31 -27.96
CA TYR A 177 -27.29 -8.32 -27.51
C TYR A 177 -26.47 -7.76 -26.34
N PHE A 178 -26.25 -8.61 -25.35
CA PHE A 178 -25.36 -8.32 -24.24
C PHE A 178 -24.38 -9.48 -24.05
N ASN A 179 -23.08 -9.20 -24.14
CA ASN A 179 -21.99 -10.20 -24.13
C ASN A 179 -22.15 -11.32 -25.19
N GLY A 180 -22.75 -11.00 -26.33
CA GLY A 180 -22.99 -11.97 -27.41
C GLY A 180 -24.30 -12.72 -27.35
N ASP A 181 -25.05 -12.63 -26.24
CA ASP A 181 -26.38 -13.25 -26.06
C ASP A 181 -27.50 -12.26 -26.39
N SER A 182 -28.54 -12.71 -27.11
CA SER A 182 -29.77 -11.91 -27.34
C SER A 182 -30.57 -11.81 -26.07
N ILE A 183 -30.71 -10.58 -25.54
CA ILE A 183 -31.49 -10.32 -24.31
C ILE A 183 -32.89 -9.78 -24.58
N SER A 184 -33.15 -9.20 -25.75
CA SER A 184 -34.47 -8.68 -26.15
C SER A 184 -34.52 -8.39 -27.64
N GLU A 185 -35.69 -8.59 -28.27
CA GLU A 185 -35.94 -8.35 -29.70
C GLU A 185 -37.24 -7.52 -29.90
N PRO A 186 -37.29 -6.27 -29.38
CA PRO A 186 -38.48 -5.45 -29.48
C PRO A 186 -38.79 -5.01 -30.92
N VAL A 187 -40.06 -5.03 -31.30
CA VAL A 187 -40.52 -4.48 -32.57
C VAL A 187 -40.64 -2.96 -32.46
N VAL A 188 -40.05 -2.24 -33.38
CA VAL A 188 -40.07 -0.77 -33.43
C VAL A 188 -41.46 -0.26 -33.81
N GLN A 189 -42.17 0.37 -32.88
CA GLN A 189 -43.52 0.92 -33.14
C GLN A 189 -43.46 2.29 -33.86
N GLN A 190 -42.50 3.11 -33.50
CA GLN A 190 -42.33 4.46 -34.05
C GLN A 190 -40.85 4.91 -33.95
N GLU A 191 -40.51 5.95 -34.71
CA GLU A 191 -39.20 6.61 -34.56
C GLU A 191 -39.02 7.16 -33.14
N ILE A 192 -37.86 6.94 -32.51
CA ILE A 192 -37.52 7.41 -31.19
C ILE A 192 -36.41 8.46 -31.29
N THR A 193 -36.79 9.74 -31.21
CA THR A 193 -35.84 10.87 -31.36
C THR A 193 -35.28 11.36 -30.01
N GLY A 194 -35.88 10.95 -28.89
CA GLY A 194 -35.53 11.43 -27.54
C GLY A 194 -34.28 10.80 -26.92
N GLY A 195 -33.62 9.86 -27.61
CA GLY A 195 -32.42 9.19 -27.11
C GLY A 195 -32.64 8.29 -25.90
N ASN A 196 -33.89 7.95 -25.57
CA ASN A 196 -34.24 7.03 -24.49
C ASN A 196 -34.77 5.70 -25.07
N ALA A 197 -34.28 4.60 -24.55
CA ALA A 197 -34.75 3.25 -24.86
C ALA A 197 -35.04 2.45 -23.60
N GLN A 198 -35.76 1.37 -23.76
CA GLN A 198 -36.05 0.42 -22.68
C GLN A 198 -35.83 -1.00 -23.19
N ILE A 199 -35.07 -1.77 -22.42
CA ILE A 199 -34.89 -3.20 -22.64
C ILE A 199 -35.89 -3.91 -21.73
N THR A 200 -36.89 -4.54 -22.35
CA THR A 200 -37.86 -5.35 -21.65
C THR A 200 -37.46 -6.82 -21.76
N GLY A 201 -37.66 -7.57 -20.70
CA GLY A 201 -37.33 -9.00 -20.63
C GLY A 201 -37.81 -9.60 -19.30
N GLU A 202 -37.50 -10.86 -19.09
CA GLU A 202 -37.80 -11.54 -17.80
C GLU A 202 -36.59 -11.39 -16.87
N PHE A 203 -36.33 -10.16 -16.40
CA PHE A 203 -35.22 -9.87 -15.50
C PHE A 203 -35.65 -9.98 -14.05
N SER A 204 -34.81 -10.60 -13.22
CA SER A 204 -34.85 -10.34 -11.77
C SER A 204 -34.28 -8.96 -11.47
N HIS A 205 -34.57 -8.42 -10.30
CA HIS A 205 -33.97 -7.14 -9.85
C HIS A 205 -32.45 -7.17 -9.90
N ASP A 206 -31.85 -8.26 -9.43
CA ASP A 206 -30.42 -8.39 -9.30
C ASP A 206 -29.72 -8.53 -10.67
N GLU A 207 -30.34 -9.23 -11.62
CA GLU A 207 -29.85 -9.30 -13.01
C GLU A 207 -29.95 -7.95 -13.71
N ALA A 208 -31.09 -7.26 -13.63
CA ALA A 208 -31.23 -5.92 -14.20
C ALA A 208 -30.21 -4.94 -13.60
N LYS A 209 -30.00 -5.00 -12.28
CA LYS A 209 -29.04 -4.17 -11.58
C LYS A 209 -27.61 -4.50 -12.02
N LYS A 210 -27.24 -5.77 -12.11
CA LYS A 210 -25.92 -6.21 -12.58
C LYS A 210 -25.62 -5.67 -13.98
N ILE A 211 -26.56 -5.83 -14.93
CA ILE A 211 -26.38 -5.33 -16.31
C ILE A 211 -26.24 -3.80 -16.31
N VAL A 212 -27.08 -3.09 -15.56
CA VAL A 212 -27.01 -1.62 -15.43
C VAL A 212 -25.67 -1.16 -14.87
N ASP A 213 -25.19 -1.78 -13.81
CA ASP A 213 -23.91 -1.44 -13.18
C ASP A 213 -22.74 -1.69 -14.14
N LEU A 214 -22.78 -2.80 -14.91
CA LEU A 214 -21.80 -3.11 -15.95
C LEU A 214 -21.82 -2.11 -17.11
N LEU A 215 -23.01 -1.75 -17.59
CA LEU A 215 -23.15 -0.76 -18.67
C LEU A 215 -22.65 0.62 -18.26
N ASN A 216 -22.97 1.07 -17.04
CA ASN A 216 -22.49 2.35 -16.53
C ASN A 216 -20.99 2.35 -16.26
N ALA A 217 -20.41 1.21 -15.92
CA ALA A 217 -18.96 1.07 -15.72
C ALA A 217 -18.17 1.01 -17.03
N GLY A 218 -18.84 0.70 -18.14
CA GLY A 218 -18.32 0.66 -19.50
C GLY A 218 -17.81 -0.73 -19.92
N ALA A 219 -17.81 -0.93 -21.25
CA ALA A 219 -17.29 -2.13 -21.87
C ALA A 219 -15.75 -2.21 -21.73
N LEU A 220 -15.24 -3.44 -21.70
CA LEU A 220 -13.78 -3.64 -21.77
C LEU A 220 -13.31 -3.44 -23.19
N PRO A 221 -12.29 -2.59 -23.44
CA PRO A 221 -11.77 -2.34 -24.80
C PRO A 221 -11.11 -3.57 -25.42
N VAL A 222 -10.72 -4.53 -24.59
CA VAL A 222 -10.20 -5.84 -24.97
C VAL A 222 -10.71 -6.90 -24.01
N PRO A 223 -11.01 -8.12 -24.47
CA PRO A 223 -11.37 -9.20 -23.56
C PRO A 223 -10.24 -9.47 -22.56
N ALA A 224 -10.60 -9.73 -21.33
CA ALA A 224 -9.66 -10.02 -20.26
C ALA A 224 -9.98 -11.35 -19.60
N LYS A 225 -8.96 -12.17 -19.33
CA LYS A 225 -9.09 -13.47 -18.68
C LYS A 225 -8.47 -13.43 -17.30
N ILE A 226 -9.17 -13.96 -16.32
CA ILE A 226 -8.65 -14.16 -14.96
C ILE A 226 -7.59 -15.26 -15.01
N MET A 227 -6.36 -14.90 -14.66
CA MET A 227 -5.21 -15.81 -14.63
C MET A 227 -4.95 -16.34 -13.22
N GLU A 228 -5.15 -15.48 -12.22
CA GLU A 228 -4.93 -15.81 -10.82
C GLU A 228 -5.98 -15.09 -9.97
N GLU A 229 -6.49 -15.81 -8.99
CA GLU A 229 -7.38 -15.26 -7.97
C GLU A 229 -6.93 -15.76 -6.61
N ASN A 230 -6.70 -14.84 -5.71
CA ASN A 230 -6.34 -15.12 -4.32
C ASN A 230 -7.25 -14.32 -3.40
N THR A 231 -8.06 -15.04 -2.61
CA THR A 231 -9.00 -14.43 -1.69
C THR A 231 -8.57 -14.71 -0.25
N VAL A 232 -8.44 -13.63 0.52
CA VAL A 232 -8.17 -13.69 1.96
C VAL A 232 -9.45 -13.38 2.71
N GLY A 233 -9.93 -14.31 3.52
CA GLY A 233 -11.11 -14.10 4.34
C GLY A 233 -10.86 -13.00 5.39
N PRO A 234 -11.86 -12.13 5.70
CA PRO A 234 -11.70 -11.04 6.67
C PRO A 234 -11.28 -11.51 8.06
N THR A 235 -11.75 -12.68 8.49
CA THR A 235 -11.38 -13.27 9.78
C THR A 235 -9.91 -13.70 9.82
N LEU A 236 -9.37 -14.19 8.70
CA LEU A 236 -7.97 -14.60 8.60
C LEU A 236 -7.03 -13.39 8.64
N GLY A 237 -7.39 -12.31 7.96
CA GLY A 237 -6.64 -11.05 7.98
C GLY A 237 -6.62 -10.43 9.39
N ALA A 238 -7.78 -10.32 10.04
CA ALA A 238 -7.88 -9.79 11.40
C ALA A 238 -7.10 -10.63 12.44
N ASP A 239 -7.13 -11.96 12.33
CA ASP A 239 -6.36 -12.87 13.20
C ASP A 239 -4.85 -12.69 12.97
N SER A 240 -4.41 -12.57 11.73
CA SER A 240 -3.02 -12.33 11.36
C SER A 240 -2.52 -10.97 11.89
N LEU A 241 -3.33 -9.92 11.78
CA LEU A 241 -3.03 -8.60 12.34
C LEU A 241 -2.89 -8.67 13.87
N HIS A 242 -3.85 -9.31 14.55
CA HIS A 242 -3.81 -9.44 16.01
C HIS A 242 -2.57 -10.21 16.48
N LYS A 243 -2.25 -11.35 15.86
CA LYS A 243 -1.05 -12.14 16.18
C LYS A 243 0.23 -11.36 15.94
N SER A 244 0.31 -10.62 14.83
CA SER A 244 1.48 -9.79 14.50
C SER A 244 1.67 -8.64 15.49
N MET A 245 0.58 -7.99 15.92
CA MET A 245 0.64 -6.94 16.95
C MET A 245 1.11 -7.50 18.30
N VAL A 246 0.57 -8.64 18.73
CA VAL A 246 0.99 -9.31 19.97
C VAL A 246 2.47 -9.69 19.90
N ALA A 247 2.91 -10.31 18.81
CA ALA A 247 4.32 -10.67 18.61
C ALA A 247 5.23 -9.43 18.60
N GLY A 248 4.81 -8.34 17.96
CA GLY A 248 5.54 -7.06 17.94
C GLY A 248 5.67 -6.45 19.33
N ILE A 249 4.60 -6.45 20.15
CA ILE A 249 4.62 -5.95 21.51
C ILE A 249 5.54 -6.81 22.38
N ILE A 250 5.44 -8.14 22.29
CA ILE A 250 6.31 -9.05 23.06
C ILE A 250 7.78 -8.81 22.69
N GLY A 251 8.08 -8.72 21.38
CA GLY A 251 9.44 -8.43 20.88
C GLY A 251 9.96 -7.08 21.38
N LEU A 252 9.14 -6.03 21.32
CA LEU A 252 9.50 -4.69 21.82
C LEU A 252 9.79 -4.71 23.33
N VAL A 253 8.93 -5.34 24.13
CA VAL A 253 9.11 -5.45 25.59
C VAL A 253 10.38 -6.24 25.91
N ALA A 254 10.62 -7.35 25.22
CA ALA A 254 11.83 -8.15 25.42
C ALA A 254 13.10 -7.35 25.14
N VAL A 255 13.12 -6.57 24.05
CA VAL A 255 14.24 -5.68 23.69
C VAL A 255 14.43 -4.57 24.73
N ILE A 256 13.36 -3.94 25.19
CA ILE A 256 13.42 -2.90 26.23
C ILE A 256 14.00 -3.48 27.53
N LEU A 257 13.52 -4.64 27.96
CA LEU A 257 14.03 -5.31 29.17
C LEU A 257 15.51 -5.65 29.03
N PHE A 258 15.90 -6.23 27.86
CA PHE A 258 17.30 -6.51 27.57
C PHE A 258 18.18 -5.25 27.66
N MET A 259 17.74 -4.15 27.05
CA MET A 259 18.50 -2.89 27.05
C MET A 259 18.64 -2.32 28.45
N ILE A 260 17.58 -2.29 29.26
CA ILE A 260 17.62 -1.78 30.63
C ILE A 260 18.48 -2.67 31.52
N PHE A 261 18.36 -3.99 31.41
CA PHE A 261 19.10 -4.93 32.22
C PHE A 261 20.60 -4.90 31.92
N TRP A 262 20.99 -4.89 30.62
CA TRP A 262 22.39 -5.00 30.19
C TRP A 262 23.10 -3.64 30.17
N TYR A 263 22.44 -2.58 29.70
CA TYR A 263 23.03 -1.24 29.53
C TYR A 263 22.62 -0.24 30.61
N ARG A 264 21.76 -0.61 31.55
CA ARG A 264 21.31 0.23 32.67
C ARG A 264 20.85 1.62 32.20
N VAL A 265 21.51 2.72 32.64
CA VAL A 265 21.09 4.11 32.30
C VAL A 265 21.19 4.40 30.80
N PRO A 266 22.25 4.09 30.07
CA PRO A 266 22.24 4.15 28.60
C PRO A 266 21.11 3.36 27.99
N GLY A 267 20.78 2.17 28.52
CA GLY A 267 19.66 1.36 28.04
C GLY A 267 18.30 2.04 28.22
N LEU A 268 18.09 2.75 29.35
CA LEU A 268 16.90 3.56 29.56
C LEU A 268 16.81 4.71 28.54
N ILE A 269 17.94 5.38 28.25
CA ILE A 269 18.00 6.43 27.23
C ILE A 269 17.66 5.87 25.84
N ALA A 270 18.21 4.70 25.48
CA ALA A 270 17.89 4.02 24.24
C ALA A 270 16.42 3.62 24.16
N THR A 271 15.80 3.22 25.26
CA THR A 271 14.35 2.94 25.33
C THR A 271 13.53 4.18 24.98
N VAL A 272 13.86 5.34 25.54
CA VAL A 272 13.20 6.61 25.22
C VAL A 272 13.39 6.94 23.73
N ALA A 273 14.62 6.81 23.21
CA ALA A 273 14.93 7.05 21.80
C ALA A 273 14.16 6.07 20.88
N LEU A 274 13.97 4.82 21.32
CA LEU A 274 13.18 3.82 20.58
C LEU A 274 11.69 4.18 20.52
N LEU A 275 11.11 4.72 21.58
CA LEU A 275 9.73 5.21 21.59
C LEU A 275 9.55 6.42 20.66
N VAL A 276 10.52 7.34 20.65
CA VAL A 276 10.55 8.46 19.71
C VAL A 276 10.67 7.95 18.28
N TYR A 277 11.57 7.00 18.03
CA TYR A 277 11.74 6.32 16.74
C TYR A 277 10.42 5.72 16.26
N ALA A 278 9.76 4.89 17.08
CA ALA A 278 8.51 4.25 16.72
C ALA A 278 7.42 5.28 16.38
N SER A 279 7.29 6.35 17.16
CA SER A 279 6.31 7.41 16.89
C SER A 279 6.57 8.12 15.56
N ILE A 280 7.82 8.41 15.21
CA ILE A 280 8.19 9.05 13.95
C ILE A 280 7.90 8.12 12.77
N VAL A 281 8.28 6.83 12.86
CA VAL A 281 8.05 5.84 11.80
C VAL A 281 6.55 5.67 11.52
N PHE A 282 5.73 5.50 12.55
CA PHE A 282 4.28 5.42 12.39
C PHE A 282 3.66 6.69 11.81
N ALA A 283 4.16 7.86 12.19
CA ALA A 283 3.71 9.13 11.61
C ALA A 283 4.05 9.20 10.11
N ILE A 284 5.25 8.76 9.72
CA ILE A 284 5.66 8.73 8.30
C ILE A 284 4.79 7.75 7.52
N PHE A 285 4.48 6.54 8.06
CA PHE A 285 3.59 5.58 7.39
C PHE A 285 2.18 6.14 7.12
N LYS A 286 1.70 7.05 7.97
CA LYS A 286 0.42 7.74 7.79
C LYS A 286 0.47 8.95 6.87
N LEU A 287 1.63 9.57 6.71
CA LEU A 287 1.85 10.73 5.83
C LEU A 287 2.13 10.30 4.38
N VAL A 288 3.00 9.31 4.23
CA VAL A 288 3.25 8.66 2.94
C VAL A 288 2.16 7.59 2.81
N PRO A 289 1.40 7.52 1.70
CA PRO A 289 0.35 6.51 1.53
C PRO A 289 0.96 5.11 1.34
N VAL A 290 1.58 4.61 2.40
CA VAL A 290 2.13 3.24 2.46
C VAL A 290 1.03 2.31 2.92
N THR A 291 0.58 1.44 2.03
CA THR A 291 -0.32 0.34 2.40
C THR A 291 0.42 -0.63 3.31
N LEU A 292 0.00 -0.71 4.56
CA LEU A 292 0.64 -1.57 5.56
C LEU A 292 0.17 -3.02 5.35
N THR A 293 1.06 -3.87 4.86
CA THR A 293 0.86 -5.31 4.66
C THR A 293 1.44 -6.12 5.82
N LEU A 294 1.14 -7.42 5.90
CA LEU A 294 1.77 -8.32 6.87
C LEU A 294 3.31 -8.31 6.72
N ALA A 295 3.80 -8.31 5.48
CA ALA A 295 5.22 -8.17 5.19
C ALA A 295 5.76 -6.79 5.65
N GLY A 296 4.98 -5.71 5.49
CA GLY A 296 5.34 -4.38 5.97
C GLY A 296 5.45 -4.31 7.50
N ILE A 297 4.55 -4.98 8.23
CA ILE A 297 4.65 -5.12 9.70
C ILE A 297 5.94 -5.87 10.08
N ALA A 298 6.27 -6.97 9.38
CA ALA A 298 7.51 -7.70 9.62
C ALA A 298 8.74 -6.82 9.37
N GLY A 299 8.74 -6.01 8.29
CA GLY A 299 9.78 -5.02 8.02
C GLY A 299 9.93 -3.98 9.13
N PHE A 300 8.82 -3.48 9.66
CA PHE A 300 8.83 -2.56 10.80
C PHE A 300 9.41 -3.20 12.06
N ILE A 301 8.99 -4.42 12.41
CA ILE A 301 9.51 -5.15 13.59
C ILE A 301 11.02 -5.40 13.44
N LEU A 302 11.47 -5.79 12.24
CA LEU A 302 12.89 -5.95 11.95
C LEU A 302 13.65 -4.63 12.12
N SER A 303 13.09 -3.53 11.66
CA SER A 303 13.73 -2.21 11.79
C SER A 303 13.85 -1.72 13.24
N ILE A 304 12.97 -2.16 14.16
CA ILE A 304 13.10 -1.95 15.61
C ILE A 304 14.39 -2.61 16.14
N GLY A 305 14.66 -3.85 15.72
CA GLY A 305 15.91 -4.55 16.07
C GLY A 305 17.14 -3.79 15.63
N MET A 306 17.17 -3.32 14.39
CA MET A 306 18.28 -2.53 13.84
C MET A 306 18.45 -1.16 14.54
N ALA A 307 17.33 -0.53 14.95
CA ALA A 307 17.38 0.72 15.71
C ALA A 307 18.06 0.55 17.07
N VAL A 308 17.87 -0.61 17.71
CA VAL A 308 18.51 -0.95 18.97
C VAL A 308 19.97 -1.31 18.76
N ASP A 309 20.31 -2.05 17.69
CA ASP A 309 21.68 -2.45 17.37
C ASP A 309 22.62 -1.24 17.22
N ALA A 310 22.17 -0.19 16.55
CA ALA A 310 22.91 1.07 16.46
C ALA A 310 23.25 1.65 17.84
N ASN A 311 22.30 1.64 18.79
CA ASN A 311 22.54 2.12 20.16
C ASN A 311 23.49 1.20 20.93
N VAL A 312 23.34 -0.12 20.78
CA VAL A 312 24.26 -1.13 21.35
C VAL A 312 25.68 -0.86 20.92
N LEU A 313 25.92 -0.68 19.63
CA LEU A 313 27.26 -0.41 19.09
C LEU A 313 27.86 0.89 19.67
N ILE A 314 27.05 1.95 19.76
CA ILE A 314 27.48 3.22 20.36
C ILE A 314 27.85 3.03 21.82
N PHE A 315 27.07 2.29 22.60
CA PHE A 315 27.33 2.07 24.03
C PHE A 315 28.56 1.21 24.27
N GLU A 316 28.76 0.16 23.47
CA GLU A 316 29.98 -0.65 23.57
C GLU A 316 31.25 0.17 23.21
N ARG A 317 31.22 0.98 22.16
CA ARG A 317 32.32 1.90 21.86
C ARG A 317 32.55 2.93 22.96
N THR A 318 31.47 3.43 23.58
CA THR A 318 31.61 4.35 24.73
C THR A 318 32.24 3.66 25.94
N LYS A 319 31.88 2.40 26.23
CA LYS A 319 32.48 1.60 27.29
C LYS A 319 33.98 1.33 27.02
N GLU A 320 34.36 1.01 25.77
CA GLU A 320 35.75 0.83 25.37
C GLU A 320 36.57 2.11 25.64
N GLU A 321 36.03 3.27 25.30
CA GLU A 321 36.67 4.55 25.53
C GLU A 321 36.78 4.90 27.03
N LEU A 322 35.82 4.52 27.84
CA LEU A 322 35.85 4.66 29.31
C LEU A 322 36.94 3.76 29.91
N LYS A 323 37.02 2.50 29.46
CA LYS A 323 38.08 1.57 29.87
C LYS A 323 39.48 2.02 29.44
N ALA A 324 39.58 2.81 28.36
CA ALA A 324 40.83 3.44 27.94
C ALA A 324 41.21 4.69 28.78
N GLY A 325 40.49 4.97 29.87
CA GLY A 325 40.80 6.07 30.80
C GLY A 325 40.37 7.46 30.32
N ARG A 326 39.44 7.56 29.34
CA ARG A 326 38.90 8.84 28.87
C ARG A 326 37.83 9.35 29.79
N THR A 327 37.69 10.67 29.88
CA THR A 327 36.56 11.27 30.63
C THR A 327 35.25 10.90 30.01
N LEU A 328 34.17 10.82 30.80
CA LEU A 328 32.85 10.41 30.34
C LEU A 328 32.34 11.23 29.15
N PHE A 329 32.54 12.54 29.16
CA PHE A 329 32.17 13.41 28.06
C PHE A 329 32.94 13.10 26.76
N THR A 330 34.25 12.86 26.88
CA THR A 330 35.11 12.51 25.75
C THR A 330 34.76 11.10 25.24
N ALA A 331 34.56 10.15 26.15
CA ALA A 331 34.22 8.78 25.82
C ALA A 331 32.86 8.69 25.04
N ILE A 332 31.84 9.45 25.46
CA ILE A 332 30.60 9.54 24.72
C ILE A 332 30.86 10.06 23.30
N ASN A 333 31.53 11.20 23.13
CA ASN A 333 31.76 11.75 21.80
C ASN A 333 32.57 10.79 20.91
N SER A 334 33.67 10.25 21.42
CA SER A 334 34.49 9.29 20.68
C SER A 334 33.76 8.00 20.36
N GLY A 335 32.92 7.51 21.26
CA GLY A 335 32.05 6.34 21.04
C GLY A 335 31.08 6.55 19.89
N PHE A 336 30.41 7.69 19.85
CA PHE A 336 29.53 8.07 18.74
C PHE A 336 30.28 8.20 17.42
N ASP A 337 31.42 8.89 17.42
CA ASP A 337 32.19 9.14 16.19
C ASP A 337 32.76 7.84 15.61
N ARG A 338 33.23 6.90 16.46
CA ARG A 338 33.72 5.59 16.01
C ARG A 338 32.62 4.65 15.56
N ALA A 339 31.47 4.69 16.22
CA ALA A 339 30.32 3.88 15.84
C ALA A 339 29.67 4.36 14.54
N PHE A 340 29.75 5.66 14.23
CA PHE A 340 29.06 6.28 13.10
C PHE A 340 29.36 5.59 11.77
N THR A 341 30.63 5.36 11.44
CA THR A 341 31.02 4.74 10.17
C THR A 341 30.42 3.36 10.02
N SER A 342 30.53 2.52 11.06
CA SER A 342 29.98 1.16 11.03
C SER A 342 28.45 1.15 10.91
N ILE A 343 27.76 2.05 11.63
CA ILE A 343 26.30 2.21 11.58
C ILE A 343 25.87 2.68 10.18
N PHE A 344 26.58 3.66 9.62
CA PHE A 344 26.29 4.20 8.29
C PHE A 344 26.47 3.15 7.21
N ASP A 345 27.58 2.44 7.18
CA ASP A 345 27.91 1.44 6.16
C ASP A 345 26.94 0.27 6.18
N SER A 346 26.63 -0.25 7.38
CA SER A 346 25.66 -1.34 7.57
C SER A 346 24.25 -0.94 7.12
N ASN A 347 23.77 0.21 7.55
CA ASN A 347 22.44 0.68 7.20
C ASN A 347 22.32 1.07 5.71
N MET A 348 23.38 1.65 5.13
CA MET A 348 23.40 1.98 3.71
C MET A 348 23.35 0.72 2.83
N SER A 349 24.06 -0.35 3.22
CA SER A 349 23.95 -1.65 2.54
C SER A 349 22.51 -2.18 2.56
N THR A 350 21.83 -2.08 3.71
CA THR A 350 20.41 -2.47 3.83
C THR A 350 19.51 -1.61 2.94
N VAL A 351 19.70 -0.29 2.92
CA VAL A 351 18.94 0.63 2.06
C VAL A 351 19.11 0.29 0.58
N ILE A 352 20.34 0.02 0.13
CA ILE A 352 20.62 -0.37 -1.26
C ILE A 352 19.86 -1.66 -1.63
N ILE A 353 19.93 -2.69 -0.78
CA ILE A 353 19.19 -3.95 -1.00
C ILE A 353 17.69 -3.68 -1.08
N CYS A 354 17.16 -2.89 -0.15
CA CYS A 354 15.74 -2.55 -0.13
C CYS A 354 15.31 -1.72 -1.35
N LEU A 355 16.15 -0.83 -1.87
CA LEU A 355 15.86 -0.11 -3.11
C LEU A 355 15.76 -1.07 -4.30
N ILE A 356 16.66 -2.06 -4.42
CA ILE A 356 16.58 -3.09 -5.46
C ILE A 356 15.27 -3.87 -5.31
N LEU A 357 14.91 -4.29 -4.09
CA LEU A 357 13.67 -5.00 -3.83
C LEU A 357 12.42 -4.14 -4.13
N TYR A 358 12.48 -2.83 -3.91
CA TYR A 358 11.38 -1.92 -4.20
C TYR A 358 11.13 -1.77 -5.70
N PHE A 359 12.18 -1.66 -6.51
CA PHE A 359 12.03 -1.50 -7.97
C PHE A 359 11.82 -2.83 -8.70
N ALA A 360 12.48 -3.91 -8.29
CA ALA A 360 12.42 -5.21 -8.96
C ALA A 360 11.47 -6.22 -8.32
N GLY A 361 10.97 -5.97 -7.10
CA GLY A 361 10.15 -6.90 -6.34
C GLY A 361 8.67 -6.87 -6.69
N SER A 362 7.94 -7.92 -6.27
CA SER A 362 6.47 -7.95 -6.29
C SER A 362 5.88 -6.95 -5.28
N ASN A 363 4.58 -6.62 -5.40
CA ASN A 363 3.93 -5.63 -4.54
C ASN A 363 4.05 -5.94 -3.03
N ILE A 364 4.00 -7.22 -2.65
CA ILE A 364 4.20 -7.65 -1.25
C ILE A 364 5.60 -7.27 -0.78
N VAL A 365 6.62 -7.53 -1.62
CA VAL A 365 8.02 -7.24 -1.32
C VAL A 365 8.29 -5.74 -1.32
N LYS A 366 7.61 -4.96 -2.17
CA LYS A 366 7.70 -3.49 -2.19
C LYS A 366 7.26 -2.87 -0.87
N GLY A 367 6.14 -3.36 -0.31
CA GLY A 367 5.65 -2.91 1.00
C GLY A 367 6.68 -3.17 2.12
N PHE A 368 7.25 -4.38 2.18
CA PHE A 368 8.34 -4.72 3.09
C PHE A 368 9.56 -3.80 2.91
N ALA A 369 10.04 -3.66 1.67
CA ALA A 369 11.21 -2.86 1.36
C ALA A 369 11.03 -1.39 1.76
N LEU A 370 9.88 -0.79 1.45
CA LEU A 370 9.58 0.60 1.76
C LEU A 370 9.52 0.85 3.27
N THR A 371 8.82 -0.02 4.02
CA THR A 371 8.74 0.10 5.48
C THR A 371 10.11 -0.06 6.12
N LEU A 372 10.94 -0.96 5.60
CA LEU A 372 12.30 -1.18 6.09
C LEU A 372 13.22 0.01 5.78
N ILE A 373 13.16 0.61 4.58
CA ILE A 373 13.92 1.83 4.24
C ILE A 373 13.58 2.97 5.21
N ILE A 374 12.29 3.24 5.39
CA ILE A 374 11.83 4.29 6.32
C ILE A 374 12.33 3.99 7.73
N GLY A 375 12.18 2.74 8.20
CA GLY A 375 12.65 2.32 9.51
C GLY A 375 14.15 2.53 9.69
N VAL A 376 14.97 2.11 8.73
CA VAL A 376 16.44 2.26 8.77
C VAL A 376 16.86 3.73 8.79
N LEU A 377 16.29 4.58 7.95
CA LEU A 377 16.62 6.01 7.91
C LEU A 377 16.26 6.72 9.22
N VAL A 378 15.09 6.42 9.77
CA VAL A 378 14.66 6.99 11.05
C VAL A 378 15.47 6.42 12.22
N SER A 379 15.90 5.15 12.16
CA SER A 379 16.75 4.55 13.19
C SER A 379 18.11 5.22 13.27
N MET A 380 18.72 5.53 12.13
CA MET A 380 19.97 6.30 12.06
C MET A 380 19.79 7.70 12.67
N PHE A 381 18.70 8.40 12.30
CA PHE A 381 18.38 9.69 12.91
C PHE A 381 18.21 9.57 14.44
N SER A 382 17.47 8.57 14.90
CA SER A 382 17.22 8.34 16.33
C SER A 382 18.51 8.04 17.09
N ALA A 383 19.33 7.11 16.61
CA ALA A 383 20.58 6.76 17.28
C ALA A 383 21.58 7.93 17.31
N ILE A 384 21.80 8.59 16.17
CA ILE A 384 22.83 9.62 16.03
C ILE A 384 22.40 10.95 16.66
N THR A 385 21.10 11.30 16.57
CA THR A 385 20.59 12.61 17.00
C THR A 385 19.89 12.54 18.35
N VAL A 386 18.89 11.67 18.48
CA VAL A 386 18.06 11.62 19.69
C VAL A 386 18.88 11.05 20.85
N THR A 387 19.46 9.86 20.68
CA THR A 387 20.27 9.22 21.74
C THR A 387 21.46 10.08 22.14
N LYS A 388 22.22 10.64 21.17
CA LYS A 388 23.36 11.50 21.45
C LYS A 388 22.96 12.74 22.26
N ASN A 389 21.84 13.37 21.90
CA ASN A 389 21.39 14.58 22.60
C ASN A 389 20.95 14.27 24.03
N ILE A 390 20.19 13.19 24.25
CA ILE A 390 19.73 12.78 25.58
C ILE A 390 20.92 12.36 26.43
N MET A 391 21.87 11.57 25.90
CA MET A 391 23.11 11.20 26.59
C MET A 391 23.88 12.42 27.08
N HIS A 392 24.02 13.44 26.24
CA HIS A 392 24.69 14.69 26.64
C HIS A 392 23.93 15.52 27.65
N LEU A 393 22.60 15.49 27.68
CA LEU A 393 21.80 16.18 28.70
C LEU A 393 21.91 15.48 30.05
N VAL A 394 21.81 14.15 30.06
CA VAL A 394 21.85 13.35 31.30
C VAL A 394 23.25 13.34 31.92
N PHE A 395 24.29 13.14 31.13
CA PHE A 395 25.67 13.02 31.61
C PHE A 395 26.49 14.31 31.51
N GLY A 396 26.03 15.31 30.76
CA GLY A 396 26.73 16.59 30.58
C GLY A 396 26.68 17.51 31.79
N THR A 397 25.79 17.27 32.76
CA THR A 397 25.65 18.06 34.00
C THR A 397 26.69 17.69 35.06
N GLY A 398 27.48 16.65 34.85
CA GLY A 398 28.53 16.22 35.77
C GLY A 398 28.04 15.60 37.07
N GLN A 399 26.74 15.50 37.31
CA GLN A 399 26.17 14.95 38.55
C GLN A 399 26.17 13.40 38.57
N LEU A 400 26.23 12.74 37.40
CA LEU A 400 26.22 11.28 37.27
C LEU A 400 27.58 10.78 36.76
N LYS A 401 28.56 10.68 37.63
CA LYS A 401 29.94 10.30 37.32
C LYS A 401 30.25 8.82 37.56
N TYR A 402 29.29 8.01 38.01
CA TYR A 402 29.58 6.64 38.42
C TYR A 402 29.70 5.68 37.23
N PRO A 403 30.86 4.97 37.09
CA PRO A 403 31.06 3.91 36.09
C PRO A 403 29.99 2.82 36.11
N ALA A 404 29.48 2.53 37.29
CA ALA A 404 28.42 1.57 37.53
C ALA A 404 27.14 1.85 36.72
N LEU A 405 26.89 3.11 36.32
CA LEU A 405 25.73 3.48 35.47
C LEU A 405 25.87 2.96 34.04
N PHE A 406 27.10 2.70 33.60
CA PHE A 406 27.41 2.06 32.31
C PHE A 406 27.63 0.55 32.42
N GLY A 407 27.40 -0.05 33.60
CA GLY A 407 27.65 -1.45 33.85
C GLY A 407 29.13 -1.82 34.00
N LEU A 408 30.01 -0.82 34.23
CA LEU A 408 31.44 -1.01 34.47
C LEU A 408 31.72 -1.07 35.99
N LYS A 409 32.72 -1.86 36.38
CA LYS A 409 33.23 -1.88 37.75
C LYS A 409 34.27 -0.76 37.92
N GLU A 410 34.38 -0.20 39.11
CA GLU A 410 35.43 0.81 39.42
C GLU A 410 36.85 0.27 39.18
N SER A 411 37.09 -1.03 39.43
CA SER A 411 38.35 -1.69 39.11
C SER A 411 38.78 -1.56 37.65
N ASP A 412 37.80 -1.72 36.72
CA ASP A 412 38.08 -1.71 35.26
C ASP A 412 38.58 -0.33 34.76
N ILE A 413 38.29 0.73 35.51
CA ILE A 413 38.68 2.11 35.17
C ILE A 413 39.97 2.48 35.90
N ASN A 414 40.14 2.07 37.16
CA ASN A 414 41.35 2.34 37.92
C ASN A 414 42.60 1.66 37.32
N GLU A 415 42.49 0.39 36.87
CA GLU A 415 43.53 -0.30 36.14
C GLU A 415 43.91 0.42 34.83
N ALA A 416 42.93 0.98 34.13
CA ALA A 416 43.18 1.73 32.89
C ALA A 416 43.82 3.09 33.14
N TYR A 417 43.49 3.77 34.25
CA TYR A 417 44.14 5.01 34.68
C TYR A 417 45.58 4.76 35.07
N GLU A 418 45.84 3.76 35.89
CA GLU A 418 47.22 3.38 36.31
C GLU A 418 48.08 2.97 35.12
N ALA A 419 47.54 2.18 34.17
CA ALA A 419 48.24 1.81 32.94
C ALA A 419 48.53 3.02 32.04
N THR A 420 47.64 4.03 32.04
CA THR A 420 47.81 5.25 31.22
C THR A 420 48.83 6.20 31.89
N GLU A 421 48.81 6.35 33.21
CA GLU A 421 49.79 7.12 33.94
C GLU A 421 51.18 6.50 33.83
N THR A 422 51.31 5.18 33.98
CA THR A 422 52.57 4.45 33.79
C THR A 422 53.12 4.63 32.36
N LYS A 423 52.30 4.61 31.34
CA LYS A 423 52.71 4.91 29.95
C LYS A 423 53.15 6.36 29.77
N ARG A 424 52.46 7.32 30.41
CA ARG A 424 52.81 8.74 30.37
C ARG A 424 54.13 9.02 31.11
N GLU A 425 54.36 8.37 32.23
CA GLU A 425 55.63 8.45 32.96
C GLU A 425 56.77 7.83 32.14
N LYS A 426 56.59 6.62 31.60
CA LYS A 426 57.59 6.00 30.70
C LYS A 426 57.92 6.89 29.51
N ALA A 427 56.92 7.53 28.89
CA ALA A 427 57.12 8.46 27.78
C ALA A 427 57.86 9.75 28.22
N LYS A 428 57.66 10.26 29.45
CA LYS A 428 58.36 11.41 30.00
C LYS A 428 59.82 11.11 30.28
N PHE A 429 60.18 9.87 30.64
CA PHE A 429 61.51 9.43 30.93
C PHE A 429 62.25 8.79 29.73
N GLY A 430 61.65 8.84 28.52
CA GLY A 430 62.32 8.39 27.30
C GLY A 430 62.53 6.86 27.21
N VAL A 431 61.82 6.09 28.04
CA VAL A 431 61.83 4.63 28.00
C VAL A 431 60.66 4.20 27.12
N LEU A 432 60.89 4.24 25.81
CA LEU A 432 60.03 3.58 24.83
C LEU A 432 60.73 2.28 24.44
N ASP A 433 60.19 1.13 24.86
CA ASP A 433 60.42 -0.16 24.25
C ASP A 433 59.50 -0.33 23.01
#